data_f77334e89c1c913eaeae25121f42cadc
#
_entry.id   f77334e89c1c913eaeae25121f42cadc
#
_cell.length_a   1.000
_cell.length_b   1.000
_cell.length_c   1.000
_cell.angle_alpha   90.00
_cell.angle_beta   90.00
_cell.angle_gamma   90.00
#
_symmetry.space_group_name_H-M   'P 1'
#
loop_
_entity.id
_entity.type
_entity.pdbx_description
1 polymer ?
#
loop_
_entity_poly.entity_id
_entity_poly.type
_entity_poly.pdbx_seq_one_letter_code
_entity_poly.pdbx_strand_id
1 'polypeptide(L)'
;SKALFEKKLDAMKGYVEEYLKSNPIDIKCKDIQDEVKYTVFVSVSDGKKRARVCHASAADFEASFMKVREKVRTVIDKYSLTPVWIKIDVVDFVQKVPFANLKKIFLSVKYKDFFRMGFSLDPWMDIAFLEAEANSYGLYDYSVIPMKASKPGHENVPCINIEQVEKYLGWNGRPCSPIILPFVYFFNCKSFFMDTDKEIYMLYNAGMHCGRRMIGELTPEFVREILTTSSQYLTRQMLPSDKFIYGYFSRFNAVMTSYNILRHTGTVWSMMCAYEVTGDNSLLETINKAIDYLLTQISYKDNETAFVVEAGSREIKLGGNGIAVIAMTKHMEVFGDRDFTDMITLLANGILYLQDKETGKMTHVLDAANFEVKEAFRTVYYDGESAYALI
;
A
#
# COMPACT_ATOMS: atom_id res chain seq x y z
N SER A 1 -1.33 -4.47 27.90
CA SER A 1 -1.07 -3.66 29.11
C SER A 1 0.14 -2.76 28.87
N LYS A 2 0.23 -1.61 29.59
CA LYS A 2 1.41 -0.71 29.54
C LYS A 2 2.71 -1.46 29.83
N ALA A 3 2.71 -2.37 30.79
CA ALA A 3 3.89 -3.17 31.12
C ALA A 3 4.37 -4.04 29.95
N LEU A 4 3.46 -4.61 29.16
CA LEU A 4 3.82 -5.38 27.97
C LEU A 4 4.42 -4.50 26.90
N PHE A 5 3.87 -3.29 26.70
CA PHE A 5 4.42 -2.33 25.75
C PHE A 5 5.85 -1.92 26.13
N GLU A 6 6.07 -1.55 27.40
CA GLU A 6 7.42 -1.20 27.88
C GLU A 6 8.42 -2.33 27.66
N LYS A 7 8.03 -3.57 27.95
CA LYS A 7 8.88 -4.74 27.70
C LYS A 7 9.22 -4.92 26.21
N LYS A 8 8.25 -4.68 25.32
CA LYS A 8 8.47 -4.71 23.86
C LYS A 8 9.41 -3.59 23.41
N LEU A 9 9.21 -2.39 23.95
CA LEU A 9 10.03 -1.24 23.60
C LEU A 9 11.47 -1.40 24.09
N ASP A 10 11.68 -1.98 25.27
CA ASP A 10 13.02 -2.32 25.81
C ASP A 10 13.71 -3.38 24.95
N ALA A 11 12.98 -4.41 24.50
CA ALA A 11 13.52 -5.41 23.60
C ALA A 11 13.97 -4.82 22.26
N MET A 12 13.16 -3.93 21.68
CA MET A 12 13.53 -3.21 20.46
C MET A 12 14.74 -2.29 20.67
N LYS A 13 14.77 -1.56 21.79
CA LYS A 13 15.95 -0.74 22.15
C LYS A 13 17.23 -1.57 22.16
N GLY A 14 17.23 -2.68 22.88
CA GLY A 14 18.40 -3.58 22.96
C GLY A 14 18.83 -4.11 21.60
N TYR A 15 17.89 -4.47 20.73
CA TYR A 15 18.19 -4.90 19.36
C TYR A 15 18.86 -3.81 18.54
N VAL A 16 18.35 -2.58 18.61
CA VAL A 16 18.92 -1.42 17.90
C VAL A 16 20.30 -1.07 18.43
N GLU A 17 20.49 -1.08 19.74
CA GLU A 17 21.80 -0.83 20.37
C GLU A 17 22.86 -1.83 19.90
N GLU A 18 22.52 -3.11 19.86
CA GLU A 18 23.43 -4.15 19.39
C GLU A 18 23.79 -3.95 17.90
N TYR A 19 22.79 -3.61 17.08
CA TYR A 19 23.04 -3.26 15.68
C TYR A 19 23.98 -2.06 15.53
N LEU A 20 23.78 -1.00 16.31
CA LEU A 20 24.57 0.23 16.22
C LEU A 20 26.02 0.06 16.70
N LYS A 21 26.32 -0.91 17.58
CA LYS A 21 27.70 -1.24 17.96
C LYS A 21 28.54 -1.68 16.75
N SER A 22 27.94 -2.47 15.86
CA SER A 22 28.60 -2.96 14.64
C SER A 22 28.41 -2.02 13.44
N ASN A 23 27.45 -1.10 13.51
CA ASN A 23 27.08 -0.19 12.44
C ASN A 23 26.92 1.24 12.98
N PRO A 24 28.01 1.89 13.40
CA PRO A 24 27.94 3.23 13.99
C PRO A 24 27.40 4.27 12.99
N ILE A 25 26.63 5.22 13.49
CA ILE A 25 26.09 6.32 12.68
C ILE A 25 27.19 7.33 12.37
N ASP A 26 27.38 7.64 11.09
CA ASP A 26 28.35 8.62 10.59
C ASP A 26 27.68 9.61 9.64
N ILE A 27 27.02 10.63 10.21
CA ILE A 27 26.35 11.69 9.44
C ILE A 27 27.39 12.72 8.99
N LYS A 28 27.57 12.82 7.66
CA LYS A 28 28.58 13.72 7.05
C LYS A 28 28.06 15.13 6.74
N CYS A 29 26.81 15.44 7.04
CA CYS A 29 26.25 16.78 6.86
C CYS A 29 26.78 17.73 7.94
N LYS A 30 27.59 18.72 7.53
CA LYS A 30 28.26 19.65 8.45
C LYS A 30 27.34 20.51 9.29
N ASP A 31 26.07 20.69 8.88
CA ASP A 31 25.09 21.49 9.63
C ASP A 31 24.50 20.69 10.80
N ILE A 32 24.63 19.36 10.79
CA ILE A 32 24.19 18.48 11.90
C ILE A 32 25.30 18.46 12.94
N GLN A 33 25.04 19.06 14.07
CA GLN A 33 26.00 19.16 15.17
C GLN A 33 25.99 17.88 16.02
N ASP A 34 27.07 17.68 16.79
CA ASP A 34 27.24 16.48 17.62
C ASP A 34 26.11 16.32 18.64
N GLU A 35 25.52 17.41 19.12
CA GLU A 35 24.40 17.40 20.08
C GLU A 35 23.12 16.77 19.53
N VAL A 36 22.98 16.68 18.20
CA VAL A 36 21.81 16.11 17.50
C VAL A 36 22.19 14.97 16.57
N LYS A 37 23.38 14.41 16.74
CA LYS A 37 23.93 13.34 15.90
C LYS A 37 23.03 12.11 15.81
N TYR A 38 22.34 11.78 16.88
CA TYR A 38 21.36 10.69 16.90
C TYR A 38 19.96 11.26 16.95
N THR A 39 19.26 11.21 15.83
CA THR A 39 17.81 11.47 15.76
C THR A 39 17.08 10.14 15.67
N VAL A 40 16.22 9.89 16.66
CA VAL A 40 15.47 8.63 16.79
C VAL A 40 13.98 8.92 16.68
N PHE A 41 13.31 8.20 15.79
CA PHE A 41 11.84 8.19 15.68
C PHE A 41 11.32 6.88 16.25
N VAL A 42 10.19 6.96 16.97
CA VAL A 42 9.42 5.80 17.40
C VAL A 42 7.99 5.96 16.91
N SER A 43 7.54 5.01 16.11
CA SER A 43 6.17 4.92 15.62
C SER A 43 5.44 3.81 16.34
N VAL A 44 4.21 4.09 16.81
CA VAL A 44 3.35 3.11 17.49
C VAL A 44 1.97 3.06 16.85
N SER A 45 1.41 1.85 16.69
CA SER A 45 0.09 1.64 16.11
C SER A 45 -0.67 0.53 16.85
N ASP A 46 -1.99 0.68 16.93
CA ASP A 46 -2.94 -0.34 17.41
C ASP A 46 -3.39 -1.31 16.31
N GLY A 47 -2.81 -1.21 15.11
CA GLY A 47 -3.19 -1.99 13.94
C GLY A 47 -4.49 -1.56 13.26
N LYS A 48 -5.22 -0.58 13.81
CA LYS A 48 -6.52 -0.11 13.30
C LYS A 48 -6.46 1.32 12.75
N LYS A 49 -5.57 2.14 13.30
CA LYS A 49 -5.39 3.54 12.92
C LYS A 49 -3.96 3.78 12.46
N ARG A 50 -3.76 4.92 11.79
CA ARG A 50 -2.42 5.37 11.43
C ARG A 50 -1.53 5.46 12.66
N ALA A 51 -0.27 5.05 12.50
CA ALA A 51 0.71 5.13 13.55
C ALA A 51 0.87 6.58 14.07
N ARG A 52 1.11 6.70 15.36
CA ARG A 52 1.59 7.93 15.97
C ARG A 52 3.11 7.91 15.98
N VAL A 53 3.72 9.00 15.56
CA VAL A 53 5.17 9.14 15.43
C VAL A 53 5.65 10.18 16.41
N CYS A 54 6.69 9.83 17.17
CA CYS A 54 7.43 10.74 18.04
C CYS A 54 8.90 10.68 17.67
N HIS A 55 9.63 11.78 17.81
CA HIS A 55 11.08 11.80 17.63
C HIS A 55 11.77 12.69 18.64
N ALA A 56 13.05 12.43 18.80
CA ALA A 56 13.95 13.24 19.59
C ALA A 56 15.38 13.11 19.09
N SER A 57 16.19 14.11 19.37
CA SER A 57 17.60 14.17 19.02
C SER A 57 18.47 14.38 20.25
N ALA A 58 19.65 13.78 20.24
CA ALA A 58 20.70 13.96 21.24
C ALA A 58 22.08 13.56 20.68
N ALA A 59 23.13 13.74 21.50
CA ALA A 59 24.49 13.37 21.16
C ALA A 59 24.73 11.87 21.01
N ASP A 60 23.92 11.05 21.66
CA ASP A 60 24.01 9.59 21.63
C ASP A 60 22.63 8.94 21.51
N PHE A 61 22.62 7.65 21.15
CA PHE A 61 21.38 6.89 20.95
C PHE A 61 20.55 6.75 22.23
N GLU A 62 21.21 6.46 23.37
CA GLU A 62 20.54 6.26 24.67
C GLU A 62 19.77 7.51 25.07
N ALA A 63 20.43 8.68 25.04
CA ALA A 63 19.82 9.96 25.40
C ALA A 63 18.65 10.31 24.46
N SER A 64 18.80 10.09 23.14
CA SER A 64 17.73 10.29 22.16
C SER A 64 16.54 9.36 22.42
N PHE A 65 16.83 8.08 22.66
CA PHE A 65 15.81 7.08 22.92
C PHE A 65 15.02 7.37 24.18
N MET A 66 15.68 7.76 25.25
CA MET A 66 14.99 8.13 26.51
C MET A 66 14.07 9.33 26.32
N LYS A 67 14.51 10.37 25.60
CA LYS A 67 13.67 11.52 25.27
C LYS A 67 12.44 11.12 24.44
N VAL A 68 12.61 10.31 23.40
CA VAL A 68 11.47 9.90 22.55
C VAL A 68 10.53 8.94 23.27
N ARG A 69 11.05 8.07 24.15
CA ARG A 69 10.25 7.17 25.02
C ARG A 69 9.23 7.94 25.84
N GLU A 70 9.63 9.04 26.50
CA GLU A 70 8.72 9.88 27.27
C GLU A 70 7.63 10.51 26.40
N LYS A 71 7.97 10.98 25.20
CA LYS A 71 6.99 11.49 24.24
C LYS A 71 6.00 10.41 23.81
N VAL A 72 6.47 9.20 23.55
CA VAL A 72 5.61 8.05 23.18
C VAL A 72 4.65 7.69 24.31
N ARG A 73 5.12 7.65 25.56
CA ARG A 73 4.25 7.42 26.74
C ARG A 73 3.12 8.44 26.81
N THR A 74 3.48 9.72 26.66
CA THR A 74 2.48 10.82 26.64
C THR A 74 1.45 10.64 25.54
N VAL A 75 1.88 10.24 24.34
CA VAL A 75 1.00 9.98 23.18
C VAL A 75 0.09 8.78 23.44
N ILE A 76 0.62 7.69 23.97
CA ILE A 76 -0.16 6.49 24.31
C ILE A 76 -1.26 6.83 25.31
N ASP A 77 -0.94 7.58 26.35
CA ASP A 77 -1.89 7.99 27.37
C ASP A 77 -2.95 8.95 26.82
N LYS A 78 -2.51 9.98 26.08
CA LYS A 78 -3.41 10.97 25.45
C LYS A 78 -4.45 10.36 24.52
N TYR A 79 -4.06 9.36 23.74
CA TYR A 79 -4.94 8.74 22.73
C TYR A 79 -5.49 7.38 23.14
N SER A 80 -5.22 6.94 24.39
CA SER A 80 -5.61 5.62 24.91
C SER A 80 -5.24 4.48 23.97
N LEU A 81 -4.02 4.52 23.41
CA LEU A 81 -3.55 3.54 22.47
C LEU A 81 -3.18 2.23 23.17
N THR A 82 -3.46 1.12 22.51
CA THR A 82 -2.92 -0.21 22.85
C THR A 82 -2.00 -0.64 21.72
N PRO A 83 -0.70 -0.27 21.76
CA PRO A 83 0.21 -0.55 20.65
C PRO A 83 0.38 -2.03 20.42
N VAL A 84 0.19 -2.43 19.17
CA VAL A 84 0.44 -3.78 18.64
C VAL A 84 1.74 -3.78 17.87
N TRP A 85 1.97 -2.75 17.05
CA TRP A 85 3.16 -2.56 16.25
C TRP A 85 4.02 -1.41 16.76
N ILE A 86 5.32 -1.63 16.74
CA ILE A 86 6.34 -0.66 17.11
C ILE A 86 7.38 -0.60 16.00
N LYS A 87 7.75 0.60 15.59
CA LYS A 87 8.85 0.84 14.64
C LYS A 87 9.82 1.84 15.27
N ILE A 88 11.11 1.55 15.16
CA ILE A 88 12.19 2.47 15.53
C ILE A 88 12.97 2.81 14.28
N ASP A 89 13.16 4.11 14.03
CA ASP A 89 13.98 4.62 12.94
C ASP A 89 15.09 5.48 13.50
N VAL A 90 16.33 5.19 13.11
CA VAL A 90 17.51 5.97 13.50
C VAL A 90 18.06 6.62 12.24
N VAL A 91 18.14 7.94 12.22
CA VAL A 91 18.69 8.69 11.09
C VAL A 91 20.15 8.31 10.89
N ASP A 92 20.50 7.89 9.67
CA ASP A 92 21.86 7.43 9.32
C ASP A 92 22.50 8.21 8.17
N PHE A 93 21.69 8.96 7.43
CA PHE A 93 22.13 9.80 6.33
C PHE A 93 21.36 11.10 6.30
N VAL A 94 22.03 12.23 6.10
CA VAL A 94 21.41 13.55 5.93
C VAL A 94 22.06 14.28 4.76
N GLN A 95 21.22 14.86 3.91
CA GLN A 95 21.62 15.71 2.78
C GLN A 95 20.93 17.08 2.86
N LYS A 96 21.72 18.13 2.96
CA LYS A 96 21.27 19.52 2.85
C LYS A 96 20.96 19.87 1.41
N VAL A 97 19.78 20.39 1.14
CA VAL A 97 19.32 20.77 -0.20
C VAL A 97 18.73 22.18 -0.17
N PRO A 98 19.16 23.11 -1.07
CA PRO A 98 18.50 24.41 -1.22
C PRO A 98 17.04 24.25 -1.63
N PHE A 99 16.14 25.06 -1.05
CA PHE A 99 14.71 25.06 -1.42
C PHE A 99 14.49 25.28 -2.92
N ALA A 100 15.32 26.13 -3.55
CA ALA A 100 15.28 26.37 -5.00
C ALA A 100 15.47 25.12 -5.86
N ASN A 101 16.10 24.07 -5.32
CA ASN A 101 16.36 22.81 -6.05
C ASN A 101 15.25 21.77 -5.89
N LEU A 102 14.27 21.98 -5.02
CA LEU A 102 13.22 21.00 -4.73
C LEU A 102 12.40 20.62 -5.96
N LYS A 103 12.02 21.60 -6.78
CA LYS A 103 11.30 21.36 -8.04
C LYS A 103 12.02 20.34 -8.91
N LYS A 104 13.33 20.47 -9.11
CA LYS A 104 14.13 19.55 -9.92
C LYS A 104 14.16 18.14 -9.33
N ILE A 105 14.29 18.01 -8.02
CA ILE A 105 14.32 16.73 -7.31
C ILE A 105 12.98 16.01 -7.44
N PHE A 106 11.88 16.69 -7.15
CA PHE A 106 10.55 16.07 -7.23
C PHE A 106 10.12 15.74 -8.66
N LEU A 107 10.51 16.53 -9.66
CA LEU A 107 10.28 16.22 -11.08
C LEU A 107 11.03 14.97 -11.55
N SER A 108 12.10 14.55 -10.86
CA SER A 108 12.82 13.32 -11.17
C SER A 108 12.11 12.05 -10.66
N VAL A 109 11.10 12.17 -9.80
CA VAL A 109 10.30 11.03 -9.32
C VAL A 109 9.45 10.50 -10.45
N LYS A 110 9.58 9.21 -10.76
CA LYS A 110 8.83 8.57 -11.84
C LYS A 110 7.34 8.49 -11.51
N TYR A 111 6.51 8.49 -12.53
CA TYR A 111 5.07 8.28 -12.39
C TYR A 111 4.75 7.03 -11.56
N LYS A 112 3.86 7.17 -10.59
CA LYS A 112 3.48 6.13 -9.60
C LYS A 112 4.58 5.70 -8.63
N ASP A 113 5.69 6.43 -8.57
CA ASP A 113 6.69 6.25 -7.52
C ASP A 113 6.53 7.30 -6.43
N PHE A 114 7.31 7.15 -5.35
CA PHE A 114 7.31 8.06 -4.21
C PHE A 114 8.72 8.55 -3.95
N PHE A 115 8.86 9.76 -3.45
CA PHE A 115 10.14 10.24 -2.96
C PHE A 115 10.44 9.58 -1.61
N ARG A 116 11.53 8.82 -1.56
CA ARG A 116 11.78 7.84 -0.50
C ARG A 116 12.73 8.32 0.58
N MET A 117 12.66 9.59 0.95
CA MET A 117 13.42 10.16 2.05
C MET A 117 12.50 10.90 3.00
N GLY A 118 12.85 10.90 4.29
CA GLY A 118 12.30 11.83 5.25
C GLY A 118 12.88 13.22 5.05
N PHE A 119 12.34 14.22 5.71
CA PHE A 119 12.89 15.58 5.67
C PHE A 119 12.77 16.28 7.01
N SER A 120 13.70 17.19 7.25
CA SER A 120 13.60 18.21 8.31
C SER A 120 13.68 19.61 7.70
N LEU A 121 12.94 20.53 8.31
CA LEU A 121 12.97 21.95 7.95
C LEU A 121 14.07 22.73 8.70
N ASP A 122 14.79 22.07 9.60
CA ASP A 122 15.85 22.66 10.41
C ASP A 122 16.99 21.65 10.66
N PRO A 123 18.22 22.13 10.94
CA PRO A 123 19.38 21.28 11.19
C PRO A 123 19.36 20.60 12.57
N TRP A 124 18.48 21.02 13.47
CA TRP A 124 18.34 20.43 14.82
C TRP A 124 17.38 19.23 14.82
N MET A 125 16.77 18.93 13.68
CA MET A 125 15.78 17.85 13.52
C MET A 125 14.53 18.04 14.41
N ASP A 126 14.18 19.28 14.76
CA ASP A 126 13.00 19.57 15.56
C ASP A 126 11.70 19.46 14.74
N ILE A 127 11.73 19.94 13.50
CA ILE A 127 10.61 19.82 12.56
C ILE A 127 10.97 18.78 11.50
N ALA A 128 11.01 17.54 11.92
CA ALA A 128 11.41 16.40 11.09
C ALA A 128 10.27 15.38 10.93
N PHE A 129 10.19 14.78 9.74
CA PHE A 129 9.14 13.84 9.35
C PHE A 129 9.76 12.65 8.59
N LEU A 130 9.36 11.46 8.97
CA LEU A 130 9.73 10.24 8.24
C LEU A 130 9.19 10.25 6.81
N GLU A 131 9.82 9.49 5.93
CA GLU A 131 9.34 9.27 4.55
C GLU A 131 7.86 8.83 4.53
N ALA A 132 7.50 7.88 5.40
CA ALA A 132 6.13 7.40 5.51
C ALA A 132 5.14 8.49 5.95
N GLU A 133 5.51 9.40 6.84
CA GLU A 133 4.68 10.55 7.22
C GLU A 133 4.53 11.51 6.05
N ALA A 134 5.65 11.88 5.42
CA ALA A 134 5.67 12.84 4.32
C ALA A 134 4.77 12.40 3.16
N ASN A 135 4.82 11.13 2.79
CA ASN A 135 3.98 10.57 1.72
C ASN A 135 2.53 10.32 2.16
N SER A 136 2.31 9.76 3.36
CA SER A 136 0.96 9.37 3.82
C SER A 136 0.08 10.58 4.20
N TYR A 137 0.67 11.67 4.63
CA TYR A 137 -0.07 12.87 5.02
C TYR A 137 -0.06 13.98 3.98
N GLY A 138 0.56 13.74 2.81
CA GLY A 138 0.64 14.71 1.73
C GLY A 138 1.52 15.91 2.07
N LEU A 139 2.55 15.71 2.91
CA LEU A 139 3.55 16.74 3.19
C LEU A 139 4.45 16.96 1.98
N TYR A 140 4.68 15.93 1.17
CA TYR A 140 5.15 16.06 -0.20
C TYR A 140 3.97 16.26 -1.14
N ASP A 141 4.00 17.30 -1.92
CA ASP A 141 3.05 17.55 -3.00
C ASP A 141 3.78 17.43 -4.33
N TYR A 142 3.83 16.22 -4.84
CA TYR A 142 4.18 16.00 -6.23
C TYR A 142 2.91 15.57 -6.93
N SER A 143 2.43 16.39 -7.84
CA SER A 143 1.27 16.06 -8.67
C SER A 143 1.65 14.95 -9.65
N VAL A 144 1.64 13.72 -9.15
CA VAL A 144 1.96 12.52 -9.92
C VAL A 144 0.76 12.05 -10.74
N ILE A 145 -0.39 12.66 -10.57
CA ILE A 145 -1.55 12.41 -11.40
C ILE A 145 -1.64 13.57 -12.40
N PRO A 146 -1.48 13.33 -13.71
CA PRO A 146 -2.05 14.22 -14.69
C PRO A 146 -3.58 14.09 -14.55
N MET A 147 -4.15 14.71 -13.54
CA MET A 147 -5.58 15.01 -13.60
C MET A 147 -5.77 15.86 -14.85
N LYS A 148 -6.68 15.39 -15.71
CA LYS A 148 -7.11 16.06 -16.94
C LYS A 148 -6.88 17.56 -16.83
N ALA A 149 -5.95 18.06 -17.65
CA ALA A 149 -5.59 19.43 -17.86
C ALA A 149 -6.03 20.40 -16.76
N SER A 150 -5.17 20.64 -15.78
CA SER A 150 -5.24 21.85 -14.98
C SER A 150 -5.29 23.03 -15.95
N LYS A 151 -6.18 23.99 -15.70
CA LYS A 151 -6.31 25.19 -16.52
C LYS A 151 -4.91 25.79 -16.78
N PRO A 152 -4.61 26.27 -17.99
CA PRO A 152 -3.34 26.92 -18.27
C PRO A 152 -3.05 28.00 -17.21
N GLY A 153 -1.90 27.92 -16.56
CA GLY A 153 -1.49 28.85 -15.48
C GLY A 153 -1.52 28.27 -14.06
N HIS A 154 -2.05 27.06 -13.82
CA HIS A 154 -1.97 26.34 -12.55
C HIS A 154 -1.17 25.05 -12.72
N GLU A 155 0.10 25.17 -13.05
CA GLU A 155 1.03 24.05 -12.96
C GLU A 155 1.23 23.73 -11.48
N ASN A 156 0.73 22.60 -11.00
CA ASN A 156 1.10 22.06 -9.69
C ASN A 156 2.58 21.72 -9.71
N VAL A 157 3.39 22.61 -9.16
CA VAL A 157 4.83 22.40 -9.02
C VAL A 157 5.05 21.43 -7.84
N PRO A 158 5.70 20.27 -8.05
CA PRO A 158 6.04 19.38 -6.95
C PRO A 158 6.87 20.14 -5.90
N CYS A 159 6.47 20.04 -4.63
CA CYS A 159 7.09 20.76 -3.54
C CYS A 159 6.84 20.09 -2.19
N ILE A 160 7.45 20.62 -1.13
CA ILE A 160 6.99 20.39 0.23
C ILE A 160 5.78 21.31 0.45
N ASN A 161 4.64 20.72 0.82
CA ASN A 161 3.42 21.44 1.10
C ASN A 161 3.46 22.03 2.51
N ILE A 162 3.93 23.25 2.65
CA ILE A 162 4.12 23.91 3.96
C ILE A 162 2.78 24.06 4.70
N GLU A 163 1.70 24.43 4.01
CA GLU A 163 0.36 24.51 4.63
C GLU A 163 -0.08 23.17 5.22
N GLN A 164 0.19 22.06 4.53
CA GLN A 164 -0.12 20.73 5.02
C GLN A 164 0.80 20.31 6.19
N VAL A 165 2.06 20.74 6.17
CA VAL A 165 2.99 20.56 7.30
C VAL A 165 2.47 21.26 8.55
N GLU A 166 2.03 22.51 8.42
CA GLU A 166 1.43 23.27 9.55
C GLU A 166 0.19 22.56 10.12
N LYS A 167 -0.71 22.14 9.25
CA LYS A 167 -1.91 21.37 9.65
C LYS A 167 -1.53 20.07 10.36
N TYR A 168 -0.57 19.32 9.82
CA TYR A 168 -0.11 18.08 10.42
C TYR A 168 0.52 18.27 11.80
N LEU A 169 1.34 19.30 11.96
CA LEU A 169 1.90 19.66 13.27
C LEU A 169 0.81 20.06 14.27
N GLY A 170 -0.18 20.84 13.84
CA GLY A 170 -1.33 21.21 14.66
C GLY A 170 -2.14 19.99 15.14
N TRP A 171 -2.41 19.04 14.27
CA TRP A 171 -3.09 17.79 14.64
C TRP A 171 -2.33 16.95 15.67
N ASN A 172 -1.01 17.05 15.67
CA ASN A 172 -0.14 16.36 16.63
C ASN A 172 0.13 17.18 17.91
N GLY A 173 -0.54 18.33 18.07
CA GLY A 173 -0.36 19.20 19.24
C GLY A 173 0.99 19.91 19.26
N ARG A 174 1.58 20.13 18.09
CA ARG A 174 2.87 20.83 17.87
C ARG A 174 2.67 22.04 16.94
N PRO A 175 1.77 23.00 17.29
CA PRO A 175 1.60 24.16 16.43
C PRO A 175 2.91 24.94 16.39
N CYS A 176 3.42 25.18 15.23
CA CYS A 176 4.55 26.08 15.02
C CYS A 176 4.30 26.88 13.75
N SER A 177 4.80 28.12 13.74
CA SER A 177 4.98 28.84 12.47
C SER A 177 6.23 28.27 11.82
N PRO A 178 6.16 27.68 10.61
CA PRO A 178 7.33 27.15 9.97
C PRO A 178 8.34 28.29 9.75
N ILE A 179 9.52 28.12 10.27
CA ILE A 179 10.65 28.92 9.85
C ILE A 179 11.07 28.38 8.49
N ILE A 180 10.73 29.08 7.42
CA ILE A 180 11.20 28.72 6.08
C ILE A 180 12.70 29.04 6.03
N LEU A 181 13.50 28.02 6.30
CA LEU A 181 14.94 28.12 6.06
C LEU A 181 15.20 27.99 4.55
N PRO A 182 16.27 28.55 4.03
CA PRO A 182 16.61 28.44 2.60
C PRO A 182 16.99 27.02 2.18
N PHE A 183 17.00 26.07 3.13
CA PHE A 183 17.42 24.69 2.94
C PHE A 183 16.42 23.72 3.56
N VAL A 184 16.41 22.49 3.01
CA VAL A 184 15.75 21.30 3.58
C VAL A 184 16.83 20.25 3.83
N TYR A 185 16.66 19.47 4.89
CA TYR A 185 17.55 18.37 5.25
C TYR A 185 16.82 17.07 4.97
N PHE A 186 17.07 16.47 3.79
CA PHE A 186 16.55 15.13 3.48
C PHE A 186 17.37 14.08 4.21
N PHE A 187 16.71 13.05 4.72
CA PHE A 187 17.37 12.00 5.46
C PHE A 187 16.82 10.60 5.18
N ASN A 188 17.66 9.60 5.38
CA ASN A 188 17.29 8.19 5.47
C ASN A 188 17.50 7.69 6.90
N CYS A 189 16.90 6.53 7.20
CA CYS A 189 16.99 5.91 8.52
C CYS A 189 17.37 4.44 8.39
N LYS A 190 18.05 3.89 9.39
CA LYS A 190 17.99 2.46 9.70
C LYS A 190 16.68 2.21 10.43
N SER A 191 15.88 1.29 9.91
CA SER A 191 14.51 1.06 10.34
C SER A 191 14.31 -0.35 10.87
N PHE A 192 13.74 -0.47 12.06
CA PHE A 192 13.50 -1.71 12.79
C PHE A 192 12.01 -1.79 13.15
N PHE A 193 11.41 -2.96 12.94
CA PHE A 193 9.98 -3.17 13.15
C PHE A 193 9.73 -4.38 14.04
N MET A 194 8.80 -4.24 14.97
CA MET A 194 8.29 -5.34 15.78
C MET A 194 6.82 -5.55 15.49
N ASP A 195 6.47 -6.75 15.05
CA ASP A 195 5.12 -7.20 14.82
C ASP A 195 4.45 -7.76 16.09
N THR A 196 3.22 -8.25 15.96
CA THR A 196 2.42 -8.86 17.03
C THR A 196 3.06 -10.07 17.68
N ASP A 197 3.79 -10.86 16.92
CA ASP A 197 4.53 -12.07 17.34
C ASP A 197 5.83 -11.79 18.11
N LYS A 198 6.18 -10.50 18.26
CA LYS A 198 7.39 -10.01 18.91
C LYS A 198 8.68 -10.24 18.11
N GLU A 199 8.59 -10.68 16.87
CA GLU A 199 9.75 -10.73 16.00
C GLU A 199 10.20 -9.31 15.64
N ILE A 200 11.53 -9.08 15.71
CA ILE A 200 12.14 -7.80 15.32
C ILE A 200 12.91 -8.03 14.02
N TYR A 201 12.65 -7.22 13.04
CA TYR A 201 13.35 -7.28 11.76
C TYR A 201 13.62 -5.89 11.17
N MET A 202 14.61 -5.84 10.30
CA MET A 202 14.97 -4.63 9.59
C MET A 202 14.07 -4.40 8.38
N LEU A 203 13.86 -3.13 8.06
CA LEU A 203 13.17 -2.69 6.86
C LEU A 203 14.18 -2.05 5.89
N TYR A 204 13.91 -2.20 4.58
CA TYR A 204 14.61 -1.41 3.56
C TYR A 204 14.36 0.08 3.79
N ASN A 205 15.40 0.89 3.65
CA ASN A 205 15.35 2.33 3.90
C ASN A 205 15.45 3.20 2.65
N ALA A 206 15.52 2.60 1.48
CA ALA A 206 15.67 3.33 0.21
C ALA A 206 15.05 2.57 -0.97
N GLY A 207 14.85 3.29 -2.07
CA GLY A 207 14.36 2.74 -3.33
C GLY A 207 12.94 2.20 -3.29
N MET A 208 12.60 1.35 -4.24
CA MET A 208 11.25 0.77 -4.39
C MET A 208 10.81 -0.09 -3.20
N HIS A 209 11.75 -0.61 -2.44
CA HIS A 209 11.49 -1.50 -1.31
C HIS A 209 11.43 -0.78 0.04
N CYS A 210 11.58 0.55 0.06
CA CYS A 210 11.52 1.34 1.29
C CYS A 210 10.30 0.99 2.16
N GLY A 211 10.54 0.71 3.43
CA GLY A 211 9.52 0.31 4.41
C GLY A 211 9.09 -1.16 4.35
N ARG A 212 9.65 -1.98 3.45
CA ARG A 212 9.40 -3.43 3.38
C ARG A 212 10.42 -4.19 4.22
N ARG A 213 9.99 -5.35 4.76
CA ARG A 213 10.87 -6.25 5.50
C ARG A 213 12.05 -6.69 4.63
N MET A 214 13.25 -6.62 5.19
CA MET A 214 14.44 -7.23 4.59
C MET A 214 14.36 -8.74 4.79
N ILE A 215 14.34 -9.47 3.68
CA ILE A 215 14.27 -10.94 3.66
C ILE A 215 15.66 -11.47 3.34
N GLY A 216 16.18 -12.37 4.17
CA GLY A 216 17.45 -13.03 3.94
C GLY A 216 17.32 -14.10 2.86
N GLU A 217 16.76 -15.25 3.23
CA GLU A 217 16.56 -16.39 2.33
C GLU A 217 15.08 -16.71 2.18
N LEU A 218 14.65 -17.01 0.95
CA LEU A 218 13.30 -17.50 0.66
C LEU A 218 13.29 -19.02 0.79
N THR A 219 12.88 -19.52 1.96
CA THR A 219 12.63 -20.94 2.16
C THR A 219 11.19 -21.31 1.77
N PRO A 220 10.89 -22.57 1.45
CA PRO A 220 9.52 -23.03 1.20
C PRO A 220 8.55 -22.73 2.35
N GLU A 221 9.02 -22.86 3.58
CA GLU A 221 8.25 -22.59 4.81
C GLU A 221 7.91 -21.10 4.91
N PHE A 222 8.88 -20.22 4.66
CA PHE A 222 8.67 -18.77 4.68
C PHE A 222 7.73 -18.31 3.54
N VAL A 223 7.84 -18.90 2.35
CA VAL A 223 6.89 -18.64 1.24
C VAL A 223 5.48 -19.06 1.63
N ARG A 224 5.31 -20.22 2.28
CA ARG A 224 4.00 -20.68 2.78
C ARG A 224 3.44 -19.73 3.84
N GLU A 225 4.25 -19.22 4.74
CA GLU A 225 3.85 -18.20 5.73
C GLU A 225 3.37 -16.92 5.05
N ILE A 226 4.11 -16.42 4.05
CA ILE A 226 3.71 -15.23 3.27
C ILE A 226 2.36 -15.48 2.56
N LEU A 227 2.18 -16.63 1.93
CA LEU A 227 0.92 -16.98 1.27
C LEU A 227 -0.24 -17.00 2.27
N THR A 228 -0.05 -17.65 3.42
CA THR A 228 -1.07 -17.73 4.48
C THR A 228 -1.44 -16.34 5.01
N THR A 229 -0.46 -15.54 5.39
CA THR A 229 -0.71 -14.20 5.96
C THR A 229 -1.31 -13.23 4.94
N SER A 230 -0.89 -13.33 3.67
CA SER A 230 -1.42 -12.48 2.59
C SER A 230 -2.86 -12.84 2.23
N SER A 231 -3.20 -14.13 2.14
CA SER A 231 -4.56 -14.57 1.84
C SER A 231 -5.53 -14.28 3.00
N GLN A 232 -5.09 -14.44 4.24
CA GLN A 232 -5.84 -14.02 5.42
C GLN A 232 -6.04 -12.48 5.47
N TYR A 233 -5.07 -11.70 4.99
CA TYR A 233 -5.27 -10.25 4.81
C TYR A 233 -6.43 -9.98 3.85
N LEU A 234 -6.50 -10.66 2.71
CA LEU A 234 -7.61 -10.51 1.74
C LEU A 234 -8.96 -10.87 2.36
N THR A 235 -9.03 -11.93 3.17
CA THR A 235 -10.24 -12.28 3.93
C THR A 235 -10.73 -11.12 4.79
N ARG A 236 -9.81 -10.44 5.49
CA ARG A 236 -10.16 -9.27 6.32
C ARG A 236 -10.56 -8.02 5.52
N GLN A 237 -10.34 -8.00 4.20
CA GLN A 237 -10.77 -6.90 3.34
C GLN A 237 -12.18 -7.10 2.77
N MET A 238 -12.84 -8.23 3.04
CA MET A 238 -14.21 -8.44 2.60
C MET A 238 -15.20 -7.61 3.41
N LEU A 239 -16.08 -6.91 2.71
CA LEU A 239 -17.17 -6.11 3.26
C LEU A 239 -18.45 -6.96 3.43
N PRO A 240 -19.42 -6.54 4.24
CA PRO A 240 -20.73 -7.20 4.35
C PRO A 240 -21.53 -7.28 3.04
N SER A 241 -21.11 -6.56 2.00
CA SER A 241 -21.67 -6.59 0.65
C SER A 241 -21.01 -7.62 -0.27
N ASP A 242 -20.21 -8.54 0.27
CA ASP A 242 -19.43 -9.55 -0.42
C ASP A 242 -18.43 -9.00 -1.44
N LYS A 243 -18.11 -7.70 -1.32
CA LYS A 243 -17.07 -7.00 -2.07
C LYS A 243 -15.81 -6.85 -1.22
N PHE A 244 -14.66 -6.85 -1.88
CA PHE A 244 -13.42 -6.45 -1.21
C PHE A 244 -13.28 -4.93 -1.12
N ILE A 245 -12.57 -4.43 -0.13
CA ILE A 245 -12.07 -3.06 -0.15
C ILE A 245 -11.18 -2.92 -1.37
N TYR A 246 -11.61 -2.12 -2.36
CA TYR A 246 -10.92 -2.01 -3.65
C TYR A 246 -9.57 -1.31 -3.56
N GLY A 247 -9.47 -0.31 -2.72
CA GLY A 247 -8.25 0.43 -2.51
C GLY A 247 -8.39 1.49 -1.43
N TYR A 248 -7.26 2.07 -1.08
CA TYR A 248 -7.17 3.04 0.00
C TYR A 248 -6.25 4.19 -0.40
N PHE A 249 -6.77 5.40 -0.29
CA PHE A 249 -6.00 6.62 -0.48
C PHE A 249 -5.28 6.98 0.83
N SER A 250 -4.04 6.56 0.99
CA SER A 250 -3.27 6.80 2.20
C SER A 250 -3.15 8.28 2.52
N ARG A 251 -2.92 9.14 1.53
CA ARG A 251 -2.85 10.60 1.67
C ARG A 251 -4.09 11.21 2.33
N PHE A 252 -5.28 10.72 1.96
CA PHE A 252 -6.57 11.26 2.42
C PHE A 252 -7.19 10.45 3.56
N ASN A 253 -6.56 9.35 3.98
CA ASN A 253 -7.11 8.42 4.95
C ASN A 253 -8.54 7.95 4.57
N ALA A 254 -8.74 7.63 3.31
CA ALA A 254 -10.04 7.31 2.76
C ALA A 254 -10.02 6.03 1.92
N VAL A 255 -11.07 5.21 2.08
CA VAL A 255 -11.32 4.04 1.24
C VAL A 255 -11.81 4.52 -0.13
N MET A 256 -11.34 3.86 -1.20
CA MET A 256 -11.84 4.11 -2.55
C MET A 256 -13.27 3.60 -2.68
N THR A 257 -14.15 4.41 -3.26
CA THR A 257 -15.56 4.05 -3.51
C THR A 257 -15.79 3.37 -4.85
N SER A 258 -14.85 3.48 -5.79
CA SER A 258 -14.88 2.75 -7.06
C SER A 258 -14.73 1.26 -6.85
N TYR A 259 -15.22 0.45 -7.78
CA TYR A 259 -15.07 -0.99 -7.77
C TYR A 259 -14.74 -1.51 -9.17
N ASN A 260 -14.15 -2.70 -9.25
CA ASN A 260 -13.82 -3.33 -10.54
C ASN A 260 -13.97 -4.85 -10.41
N ILE A 261 -14.90 -5.42 -11.17
CA ILE A 261 -15.22 -6.84 -11.10
C ILE A 261 -14.07 -7.73 -11.57
N LEU A 262 -13.26 -7.29 -12.52
CA LEU A 262 -12.08 -8.03 -12.97
C LEU A 262 -11.08 -8.23 -11.82
N ARG A 263 -10.81 -7.18 -11.05
CA ARG A 263 -9.92 -7.28 -9.87
C ARG A 263 -10.53 -8.10 -8.74
N HIS A 264 -11.85 -8.00 -8.53
CA HIS A 264 -12.58 -8.86 -7.60
C HIS A 264 -12.35 -10.34 -7.95
N THR A 265 -12.59 -10.71 -9.19
CA THR A 265 -12.45 -12.08 -9.70
C THR A 265 -11.01 -12.57 -9.65
N GLY A 266 -10.04 -11.72 -10.01
CA GLY A 266 -8.62 -12.04 -9.88
C GLY A 266 -8.19 -12.23 -8.43
N THR A 267 -8.80 -11.49 -7.48
CA THR A 267 -8.53 -11.67 -6.05
C THR A 267 -9.02 -13.03 -5.56
N VAL A 268 -10.25 -13.41 -5.89
CA VAL A 268 -10.78 -14.73 -5.46
C VAL A 268 -10.03 -15.88 -6.12
N TRP A 269 -9.66 -15.75 -7.39
CA TRP A 269 -8.80 -16.73 -8.06
C TRP A 269 -7.47 -16.92 -7.31
N SER A 270 -6.80 -15.84 -6.93
CA SER A 270 -5.54 -15.92 -6.18
C SER A 270 -5.73 -16.52 -4.78
N MET A 271 -6.88 -16.30 -4.13
CA MET A 271 -7.21 -16.93 -2.84
C MET A 271 -7.43 -18.43 -2.99
N MET A 272 -8.04 -18.90 -4.08
CA MET A 272 -8.17 -20.34 -4.38
C MET A 272 -6.81 -21.00 -4.63
N CYS A 273 -5.90 -20.34 -5.36
CA CYS A 273 -4.52 -20.80 -5.52
C CYS A 273 -3.77 -20.86 -4.17
N ALA A 274 -3.99 -19.88 -3.29
CA ALA A 274 -3.40 -19.89 -1.96
C ALA A 274 -3.98 -21.03 -1.11
N TYR A 275 -5.29 -21.30 -1.18
CA TYR A 275 -5.94 -22.40 -0.50
C TYR A 275 -5.36 -23.75 -0.95
N GLU A 276 -5.20 -23.96 -2.25
CA GLU A 276 -4.63 -25.20 -2.82
C GLU A 276 -3.22 -25.49 -2.25
N VAL A 277 -2.40 -24.46 -2.03
CA VAL A 277 -1.05 -24.61 -1.48
C VAL A 277 -1.06 -24.75 0.05
N THR A 278 -1.93 -24.00 0.75
CA THR A 278 -1.87 -23.87 2.21
C THR A 278 -2.82 -24.79 2.94
N GLY A 279 -3.96 -25.14 2.34
CA GLY A 279 -5.07 -25.85 3.00
C GLY A 279 -5.78 -25.00 4.07
N ASP A 280 -5.66 -23.66 4.05
CA ASP A 280 -6.22 -22.78 5.08
C ASP A 280 -7.73 -22.63 4.93
N ASN A 281 -8.48 -23.39 5.69
CA ASN A 281 -9.94 -23.38 5.69
C ASN A 281 -10.57 -22.04 6.07
N SER A 282 -9.80 -21.12 6.67
CA SER A 282 -10.31 -19.78 6.99
C SER A 282 -10.62 -18.94 5.75
N LEU A 283 -10.18 -19.37 4.56
CA LEU A 283 -10.42 -18.69 3.30
C LEU A 283 -11.77 -19.05 2.67
N LEU A 284 -12.33 -20.23 3.01
CA LEU A 284 -13.48 -20.82 2.31
C LEU A 284 -14.71 -19.93 2.28
N GLU A 285 -15.08 -19.36 3.41
CA GLU A 285 -16.26 -18.48 3.49
C GLU A 285 -16.10 -17.27 2.56
N THR A 286 -14.92 -16.66 2.54
CA THR A 286 -14.62 -15.50 1.71
C THR A 286 -14.61 -15.84 0.23
N ILE A 287 -14.02 -16.98 -0.15
CA ILE A 287 -14.00 -17.49 -1.53
C ILE A 287 -15.42 -17.69 -2.03
N ASN A 288 -16.27 -18.40 -1.25
CA ASN A 288 -17.64 -18.67 -1.63
C ASN A 288 -18.47 -17.39 -1.80
N LYS A 289 -18.39 -16.46 -0.86
CA LYS A 289 -19.07 -15.16 -0.96
C LYS A 289 -18.62 -14.36 -2.18
N ALA A 290 -17.32 -14.38 -2.49
CA ALA A 290 -16.80 -13.67 -3.65
C ALA A 290 -17.24 -14.31 -4.97
N ILE A 291 -17.31 -15.64 -5.06
CA ILE A 291 -17.88 -16.33 -6.22
C ILE A 291 -19.38 -16.03 -6.35
N ASP A 292 -20.14 -16.07 -5.26
CA ASP A 292 -21.57 -15.74 -5.28
C ASP A 292 -21.80 -14.31 -5.74
N TYR A 293 -20.98 -13.35 -5.28
CA TYR A 293 -21.03 -11.98 -5.79
C TYR A 293 -20.72 -11.89 -7.29
N LEU A 294 -19.70 -12.60 -7.79
CA LEU A 294 -19.40 -12.66 -9.23
C LEU A 294 -20.62 -13.14 -10.03
N LEU A 295 -21.29 -14.19 -9.57
CA LEU A 295 -22.49 -14.72 -10.24
C LEU A 295 -23.61 -13.67 -10.35
N THR A 296 -23.76 -12.78 -9.37
CA THR A 296 -24.74 -11.68 -9.44
C THR A 296 -24.40 -10.63 -10.50
N GLN A 297 -23.18 -10.60 -11.01
CA GLN A 297 -22.72 -9.66 -12.03
C GLN A 297 -22.84 -10.22 -13.46
N ILE A 298 -23.43 -11.40 -13.64
CA ILE A 298 -23.59 -12.02 -14.94
C ILE A 298 -24.93 -11.56 -15.56
N SER A 299 -24.88 -11.14 -16.81
CA SER A 299 -26.03 -10.77 -17.63
C SER A 299 -26.08 -11.65 -18.88
N TYR A 300 -27.26 -12.15 -19.18
CA TYR A 300 -27.50 -12.99 -20.35
C TYR A 300 -27.89 -12.10 -21.53
N LYS A 301 -27.23 -12.30 -22.67
CA LYS A 301 -27.62 -11.69 -23.92
C LYS A 301 -28.76 -12.48 -24.57
N ASP A 302 -28.64 -13.80 -24.52
CA ASP A 302 -29.59 -14.80 -25.02
C ASP A 302 -29.40 -16.13 -24.29
N ASN A 303 -29.97 -17.22 -24.77
CA ASN A 303 -29.90 -18.53 -24.15
C ASN A 303 -28.52 -19.20 -24.28
N GLU A 304 -27.64 -18.68 -25.14
CA GLU A 304 -26.33 -19.27 -25.46
C GLU A 304 -25.16 -18.36 -25.07
N THR A 305 -25.42 -17.10 -24.69
CA THR A 305 -24.38 -16.09 -24.51
C THR A 305 -24.61 -15.28 -23.23
N ALA A 306 -23.62 -15.25 -22.37
CA ALA A 306 -23.62 -14.42 -21.16
C ALA A 306 -22.34 -13.59 -21.05
N PHE A 307 -22.41 -12.54 -20.24
CA PHE A 307 -21.30 -11.63 -19.99
C PHE A 307 -21.22 -11.21 -18.53
N VAL A 308 -20.01 -11.01 -18.05
CA VAL A 308 -19.77 -10.29 -16.81
C VAL A 308 -19.89 -8.80 -17.05
N VAL A 309 -20.75 -8.14 -16.28
CA VAL A 309 -21.04 -6.71 -16.36
C VAL A 309 -20.42 -5.97 -15.18
N GLU A 310 -19.68 -4.91 -15.45
CA GLU A 310 -19.21 -3.98 -14.44
C GLU A 310 -20.36 -3.09 -13.96
N ALA A 311 -20.89 -3.33 -12.78
CA ALA A 311 -22.09 -2.67 -12.27
C ALA A 311 -21.99 -1.13 -12.27
N GLY A 312 -20.82 -0.56 -11.95
CA GLY A 312 -20.63 0.89 -11.85
C GLY A 312 -20.63 1.61 -13.19
N SER A 313 -19.95 1.06 -14.21
CA SER A 313 -19.84 1.65 -15.54
C SER A 313 -20.83 1.08 -16.56
N ARG A 314 -21.54 -0.01 -16.20
CA ARG A 314 -22.37 -0.82 -17.08
C ARG A 314 -21.63 -1.26 -18.34
N GLU A 315 -20.37 -1.62 -18.19
CA GLU A 315 -19.51 -2.10 -19.26
C GLU A 315 -19.35 -3.63 -19.21
N ILE A 316 -19.37 -4.24 -20.38
CA ILE A 316 -18.89 -5.60 -20.62
C ILE A 316 -17.43 -5.48 -21.04
N LYS A 317 -16.52 -6.05 -20.25
CA LYS A 317 -15.09 -6.01 -20.53
C LYS A 317 -14.60 -7.40 -20.91
N LEU A 318 -13.89 -7.51 -22.00
CA LEU A 318 -13.33 -8.78 -22.49
C LEU A 318 -12.51 -9.50 -21.40
N GLY A 319 -11.58 -8.80 -20.73
CA GLY A 319 -10.79 -9.38 -19.64
C GLY A 319 -11.64 -9.79 -18.42
N GLY A 320 -12.77 -9.10 -18.15
CA GLY A 320 -13.70 -9.49 -17.09
C GLY A 320 -14.35 -10.85 -17.35
N ASN A 321 -14.69 -11.13 -18.60
CA ASN A 321 -15.22 -12.43 -19.01
C ASN A 321 -14.15 -13.52 -18.95
N GLY A 322 -12.94 -13.23 -19.45
CA GLY A 322 -11.82 -14.17 -19.38
C GLY A 322 -11.47 -14.60 -17.96
N ILE A 323 -11.27 -13.64 -17.05
CA ILE A 323 -10.92 -13.98 -15.66
C ILE A 323 -12.06 -14.68 -14.91
N ALA A 324 -13.34 -14.46 -15.29
CA ALA A 324 -14.47 -15.17 -14.71
C ALA A 324 -14.46 -16.67 -15.07
N VAL A 325 -14.21 -16.98 -16.33
CA VAL A 325 -14.04 -18.38 -16.79
C VAL A 325 -12.88 -19.04 -16.04
N ILE A 326 -11.72 -18.37 -15.96
CA ILE A 326 -10.53 -18.88 -15.24
C ILE A 326 -10.84 -19.14 -13.76
N ALA A 327 -11.57 -18.22 -13.09
CA ALA A 327 -11.90 -18.36 -11.69
C ALA A 327 -12.91 -19.48 -11.42
N MET A 328 -13.94 -19.65 -12.26
CA MET A 328 -14.91 -20.72 -12.15
C MET A 328 -14.28 -22.10 -12.43
N THR A 329 -13.43 -22.19 -13.43
CA THR A 329 -12.65 -23.41 -13.71
C THR A 329 -11.76 -23.76 -12.52
N LYS A 330 -11.05 -22.77 -11.94
CA LYS A 330 -10.23 -23.00 -10.75
C LYS A 330 -11.04 -23.44 -9.53
N HIS A 331 -12.26 -22.91 -9.36
CA HIS A 331 -13.15 -23.34 -8.28
C HIS A 331 -13.52 -24.83 -8.44
N MET A 332 -13.91 -25.24 -9.64
CA MET A 332 -14.22 -26.65 -9.92
C MET A 332 -13.01 -27.56 -9.70
N GLU A 333 -11.82 -27.11 -10.13
CA GLU A 333 -10.56 -27.86 -9.93
C GLU A 333 -10.23 -28.07 -8.45
N VAL A 334 -10.35 -27.02 -7.64
CA VAL A 334 -9.90 -27.04 -6.23
C VAL A 334 -10.93 -27.69 -5.29
N PHE A 335 -12.23 -27.44 -5.52
CA PHE A 335 -13.27 -27.85 -4.58
C PHE A 335 -14.17 -28.97 -5.13
N GLY A 336 -14.54 -28.91 -6.41
CA GLY A 336 -15.42 -29.91 -7.04
C GLY A 336 -16.85 -29.96 -6.50
N ASP A 337 -17.26 -28.97 -5.68
CA ASP A 337 -18.56 -28.95 -4.99
C ASP A 337 -19.64 -28.17 -5.76
N ARG A 338 -19.25 -27.41 -6.80
CA ARG A 338 -20.15 -26.68 -7.69
C ARG A 338 -19.80 -26.96 -9.14
N ASP A 339 -20.82 -27.18 -9.96
CA ASP A 339 -20.66 -27.30 -11.41
C ASP A 339 -20.95 -25.98 -12.10
N PHE A 340 -19.93 -25.40 -12.71
CA PHE A 340 -20.02 -24.17 -13.49
C PHE A 340 -19.95 -24.40 -15.00
N THR A 341 -20.01 -25.64 -15.49
CA THR A 341 -19.79 -26.00 -16.90
C THR A 341 -20.71 -25.21 -17.84
N ASP A 342 -21.99 -25.13 -17.52
CA ASP A 342 -22.95 -24.36 -18.35
C ASP A 342 -22.63 -22.88 -18.34
N MET A 343 -22.33 -22.30 -17.18
CA MET A 343 -21.97 -20.89 -17.06
C MET A 343 -20.65 -20.56 -17.79
N ILE A 344 -19.65 -21.41 -17.65
CA ILE A 344 -18.37 -21.28 -18.40
C ILE A 344 -18.63 -21.30 -19.89
N THR A 345 -19.49 -22.21 -20.37
CA THR A 345 -19.87 -22.28 -21.80
C THR A 345 -20.51 -20.99 -22.28
N LEU A 346 -21.46 -20.43 -21.52
CA LEU A 346 -22.13 -19.17 -21.86
C LEU A 346 -21.14 -17.98 -21.89
N LEU A 347 -20.23 -17.90 -20.92
CA LEU A 347 -19.21 -16.86 -20.88
C LEU A 347 -18.13 -17.02 -21.97
N ALA A 348 -17.76 -18.27 -22.32
CA ALA A 348 -16.88 -18.55 -23.44
C ALA A 348 -17.50 -18.09 -24.77
N ASN A 349 -18.79 -18.38 -24.98
CA ASN A 349 -19.53 -17.84 -26.12
C ASN A 349 -19.55 -16.29 -26.12
N GLY A 350 -19.64 -15.67 -24.93
CA GLY A 350 -19.51 -14.23 -24.77
C GLY A 350 -18.13 -13.71 -25.23
N ILE A 351 -17.05 -14.41 -24.88
CA ILE A 351 -15.69 -14.09 -25.39
C ILE A 351 -15.64 -14.23 -26.90
N LEU A 352 -16.17 -15.31 -27.46
CA LEU A 352 -16.20 -15.55 -28.91
C LEU A 352 -17.10 -14.54 -29.66
N TYR A 353 -18.14 -14.01 -29.02
CA TYR A 353 -18.95 -12.91 -29.55
C TYR A 353 -18.14 -11.62 -29.73
N LEU A 354 -17.15 -11.38 -28.88
CA LEU A 354 -16.26 -10.23 -28.93
C LEU A 354 -15.13 -10.38 -29.96
N GLN A 355 -15.02 -11.56 -30.60
CA GLN A 355 -14.00 -11.83 -31.61
C GLN A 355 -14.55 -11.59 -33.03
N ASP A 356 -13.84 -10.78 -33.80
CA ASP A 356 -14.04 -10.70 -35.25
C ASP A 356 -13.61 -12.00 -35.92
N LYS A 357 -14.53 -12.69 -36.59
CA LYS A 357 -14.31 -14.04 -37.13
C LYS A 357 -13.38 -14.07 -38.35
N GLU A 358 -13.25 -12.95 -39.05
CA GLU A 358 -12.40 -12.88 -40.24
C GLU A 358 -10.93 -12.57 -39.88
N THR A 359 -10.76 -11.62 -38.93
CA THR A 359 -9.43 -11.13 -38.58
C THR A 359 -8.89 -11.74 -37.30
N GLY A 360 -9.74 -12.37 -36.46
CA GLY A 360 -9.41 -12.87 -35.12
C GLY A 360 -9.26 -11.76 -34.08
N LYS A 361 -9.47 -10.49 -34.45
CA LYS A 361 -9.29 -9.34 -33.57
C LYS A 361 -10.36 -9.30 -32.49
N MET A 362 -9.96 -9.04 -31.25
CA MET A 362 -10.86 -8.93 -30.12
C MET A 362 -11.36 -7.50 -29.91
N THR A 363 -12.64 -7.35 -29.58
CA THR A 363 -13.23 -6.10 -29.11
C THR A 363 -13.18 -6.07 -27.58
N HIS A 364 -12.67 -5.00 -27.00
CA HIS A 364 -12.38 -4.95 -25.58
C HIS A 364 -13.52 -4.56 -24.69
N VAL A 365 -14.41 -3.64 -25.13
CA VAL A 365 -15.48 -3.12 -24.28
C VAL A 365 -16.75 -2.92 -25.07
N LEU A 366 -17.87 -3.49 -24.56
CA LEU A 366 -19.24 -3.19 -25.02
C LEU A 366 -19.99 -2.41 -23.95
N ASP A 367 -21.02 -1.70 -24.39
CA ASP A 367 -22.07 -1.19 -23.51
C ASP A 367 -23.02 -2.34 -23.13
N ALA A 368 -23.28 -2.52 -21.85
CA ALA A 368 -24.15 -3.60 -21.37
C ALA A 368 -25.64 -3.39 -21.67
N ALA A 369 -26.06 -2.19 -22.08
CA ALA A 369 -27.47 -1.90 -22.38
C ALA A 369 -27.90 -2.34 -23.79
N ASN A 370 -26.98 -2.26 -24.77
CA ASN A 370 -27.27 -2.51 -26.17
C ASN A 370 -26.26 -3.41 -26.89
N PHE A 371 -25.20 -3.85 -26.17
CA PHE A 371 -24.10 -4.66 -26.69
C PHE A 371 -23.31 -4.00 -27.83
N GLU A 372 -23.41 -2.69 -27.98
CA GLU A 372 -22.63 -1.93 -28.96
C GLU A 372 -21.20 -1.73 -28.51
N VAL A 373 -20.30 -1.60 -29.49
CA VAL A 373 -18.87 -1.38 -29.21
C VAL A 373 -18.66 -0.01 -28.58
N LYS A 374 -18.22 0.03 -27.34
CA LYS A 374 -17.83 1.24 -26.62
C LYS A 374 -16.35 1.58 -26.82
N GLU A 375 -15.49 0.58 -26.76
CA GLU A 375 -14.06 0.71 -27.07
C GLU A 375 -13.55 -0.54 -27.75
N ALA A 376 -13.01 -0.37 -28.96
CA ALA A 376 -12.42 -1.48 -29.71
C ALA A 376 -11.15 -2.04 -29.03
N PHE A 377 -10.36 -1.17 -28.40
CA PHE A 377 -9.15 -1.55 -27.66
C PHE A 377 -8.99 -0.71 -26.42
N ARG A 378 -8.76 -1.34 -25.26
CA ARG A 378 -8.47 -0.65 -23.98
C ARG A 378 -7.09 -1.02 -23.40
N THR A 379 -6.75 -2.30 -23.37
CA THR A 379 -5.49 -2.75 -22.78
C THR A 379 -5.07 -4.11 -23.32
N VAL A 380 -3.79 -4.30 -23.55
CA VAL A 380 -3.19 -5.54 -24.09
C VAL A 380 -3.48 -6.80 -23.24
N TYR A 381 -3.75 -6.65 -21.96
CA TYR A 381 -4.01 -7.80 -21.07
C TYR A 381 -5.30 -8.56 -21.42
N TYR A 382 -6.31 -7.89 -21.94
CA TYR A 382 -7.61 -8.50 -22.22
C TYR A 382 -7.53 -9.62 -23.27
N ASP A 383 -6.71 -9.45 -24.31
CA ASP A 383 -6.52 -10.46 -25.32
C ASP A 383 -5.88 -11.73 -24.73
N GLY A 384 -4.83 -11.56 -23.91
CA GLY A 384 -4.14 -12.67 -23.25
C GLY A 384 -5.00 -13.41 -22.23
N GLU A 385 -5.74 -12.67 -21.40
CA GLU A 385 -6.68 -13.23 -20.40
C GLU A 385 -7.77 -14.06 -21.07
N SER A 386 -8.32 -13.55 -22.17
CA SER A 386 -9.39 -14.23 -22.91
C SER A 386 -8.92 -15.44 -23.68
N ALA A 387 -7.75 -15.36 -24.33
CA ALA A 387 -7.14 -16.50 -25.00
C ALA A 387 -6.84 -17.63 -23.99
N TYR A 388 -6.28 -17.28 -22.83
CA TYR A 388 -5.99 -18.27 -21.77
C TYR A 388 -7.25 -18.90 -21.20
N ALA A 389 -8.35 -18.15 -21.11
CA ALA A 389 -9.63 -18.66 -20.62
C ALA A 389 -10.29 -19.69 -21.53
N LEU A 390 -9.96 -19.69 -22.84
CA LEU A 390 -10.54 -20.60 -23.84
C LEU A 390 -9.70 -21.86 -24.11
N ILE A 391 -8.53 -21.98 -23.46
CA ILE A 391 -7.67 -23.20 -23.53
C ILE A 391 -8.02 -24.20 -22.45
#